data_4ce66e2356d41241b4b75fe87000ece8
#
_entry.id   4ce66e2356d41241b4b75fe87000ece8
#
_cell.length_a   1.000
_cell.length_b   1.000
_cell.length_c   1.000
_cell.angle_alpha   90.00
_cell.angle_beta   90.00
_cell.angle_gamma   90.00
#
_symmetry.space_group_name_H-M   'P 1'
#
loop_
_entity.id
_entity.type
_entity.pdbx_description
1 polymer ?
#
loop_
_entity_poly.entity_id
_entity_poly.type
_entity_poly.pdbx_seq_one_letter_code
_entity_poly.pdbx_strand_id
1 'polypeptide(L)'
;MSDSPLVQVRDLVKHFPVRGGVLQRTVGWVQAVDGVSFDIRRGETLGLVGESGCGKTTVGRLLLRLIEPTSGSIKFDGVELTQLNGASLRPYRRRMQIIFQDPYASLDPRTPIGDSIGEGLRIHGLGTGPERREKVRRMMDLVGLMPYHARRYPHEFSGGQRQRIGIARALVLEPDLIVCDEPVSALDVSIQAQVLNLLNQLQRELGLTYVFVAHNMGVVEHISDRVAVMYLGRIAELADRRDLFHQQEHPYTQALMSAIPIPNPELRRQRVILKGDVPSPVNPPSGCRFHPRCQLRQQLDGPAICAQAVPPLIELGGGHECACHFRQPGGATPEEIARSMSAVGTPGR
;
A
#
# COMPACT_ATOMS: atom_id res chain seq x y z
N MET A 1 12.76 -15.55 -17.65
CA MET A 1 12.41 -14.98 -16.33
C MET A 1 11.17 -15.71 -15.86
N SER A 2 11.13 -16.25 -14.65
CA SER A 2 9.96 -16.99 -14.17
C SER A 2 8.75 -16.05 -14.08
N ASP A 3 7.64 -16.45 -14.70
CA ASP A 3 6.39 -15.68 -14.76
C ASP A 3 5.64 -15.66 -13.40
N SER A 4 6.28 -16.17 -12.33
CA SER A 4 5.70 -16.25 -11.00
C SER A 4 5.89 -14.92 -10.23
N PRO A 5 4.84 -14.43 -9.56
CA PRO A 5 4.94 -13.22 -8.77
C PRO A 5 5.92 -13.39 -7.59
N LEU A 6 6.59 -12.28 -7.21
CA LEU A 6 7.48 -12.25 -6.05
C LEU A 6 6.73 -12.42 -4.74
N VAL A 7 5.56 -11.75 -4.64
CA VAL A 7 4.69 -11.84 -3.47
C VAL A 7 3.29 -12.25 -3.91
N GLN A 8 2.70 -13.20 -3.18
CA GLN A 8 1.30 -13.59 -3.33
C GLN A 8 0.59 -13.43 -2.00
N VAL A 9 -0.49 -12.69 -2.00
CA VAL A 9 -1.34 -12.45 -0.82
C VAL A 9 -2.71 -13.04 -1.10
N ARG A 10 -3.24 -13.86 -0.17
CA ARG A 10 -4.55 -14.50 -0.33
C ARG A 10 -5.34 -14.38 0.97
N ASP A 11 -6.53 -13.81 0.87
CA ASP A 11 -7.52 -13.65 1.94
C ASP A 11 -6.93 -13.13 3.25
N LEU A 12 -6.02 -12.16 3.13
CA LEU A 12 -5.27 -11.61 4.25
C LEU A 12 -6.19 -10.84 5.19
N VAL A 13 -6.21 -11.23 6.47
CA VAL A 13 -7.02 -10.61 7.51
C VAL A 13 -6.14 -10.15 8.67
N LYS A 14 -6.40 -8.94 9.16
CA LYS A 14 -5.88 -8.44 10.43
C LYS A 14 -6.93 -7.67 11.17
N HIS A 15 -7.37 -8.24 12.29
CA HIS A 15 -8.26 -7.60 13.25
C HIS A 15 -7.50 -7.32 14.54
N PHE A 16 -7.59 -6.09 15.05
CA PHE A 16 -7.01 -5.70 16.34
C PHE A 16 -8.09 -5.64 17.40
N PRO A 17 -7.87 -6.25 18.59
CA PRO A 17 -8.87 -6.19 19.66
C PRO A 17 -8.94 -4.78 20.25
N VAL A 18 -10.15 -4.26 20.40
CA VAL A 18 -10.44 -3.05 21.19
C VAL A 18 -10.70 -3.49 22.62
N ARG A 19 -9.85 -3.04 23.54
CA ARG A 19 -9.99 -3.35 24.97
C ARG A 19 -10.71 -2.22 25.67
N GLY A 20 -11.66 -2.57 26.54
CA GLY A 20 -12.48 -1.61 27.28
C GLY A 20 -12.70 -2.03 28.73
N GLY A 21 -13.14 -1.04 29.54
CA GLY A 21 -13.40 -1.23 30.97
C GLY A 21 -12.16 -1.44 31.83
N VAL A 22 -12.36 -1.48 33.15
CA VAL A 22 -11.29 -1.66 34.14
C VAL A 22 -10.56 -3.00 33.99
N LEU A 23 -11.28 -4.01 33.51
CA LEU A 23 -10.76 -5.38 33.34
C LEU A 23 -10.13 -5.62 31.94
N GLN A 24 -9.95 -4.57 31.12
CA GLN A 24 -9.33 -4.67 29.77
C GLN A 24 -9.92 -5.78 28.89
N ARG A 25 -11.24 -6.04 28.99
CA ARG A 25 -11.93 -7.05 28.18
C ARG A 25 -12.07 -6.56 26.74
N THR A 26 -12.01 -7.48 25.78
CA THR A 26 -12.26 -7.19 24.37
C THR A 26 -13.72 -6.81 24.18
N VAL A 27 -13.98 -5.56 23.77
CA VAL A 27 -15.31 -4.98 23.54
C VAL A 27 -15.64 -4.84 22.04
N GLY A 28 -14.65 -5.07 21.16
CA GLY A 28 -14.81 -4.98 19.72
C GLY A 28 -13.52 -5.31 18.98
N TRP A 29 -13.56 -5.24 17.66
CA TRP A 29 -12.41 -5.52 16.79
C TRP A 29 -12.28 -4.46 15.71
N VAL A 30 -11.11 -3.83 15.59
CA VAL A 30 -10.77 -2.99 14.44
C VAL A 30 -10.43 -3.89 13.27
N GLN A 31 -11.26 -3.92 12.25
CA GLN A 31 -11.05 -4.68 11.01
C GLN A 31 -10.12 -3.91 10.07
N ALA A 32 -8.82 -3.85 10.41
CA ALA A 32 -7.85 -3.06 9.68
C ALA A 32 -7.55 -3.60 8.28
N VAL A 33 -7.53 -4.93 8.12
CA VAL A 33 -7.42 -5.64 6.83
C VAL A 33 -8.40 -6.80 6.90
N ASP A 34 -9.20 -7.00 5.84
CA ASP A 34 -10.31 -7.94 5.88
C ASP A 34 -10.54 -8.60 4.51
N GLY A 35 -9.82 -9.70 4.25
CA GLY A 35 -9.91 -10.49 3.03
C GLY A 35 -9.23 -9.85 1.82
N VAL A 36 -8.01 -9.32 2.00
CA VAL A 36 -7.24 -8.69 0.91
C VAL A 36 -6.45 -9.76 0.16
N SER A 37 -6.59 -9.77 -1.18
CA SER A 37 -5.86 -10.67 -2.08
C SER A 37 -5.27 -9.89 -3.24
N PHE A 38 -3.98 -10.09 -3.54
CA PHE A 38 -3.27 -9.51 -4.69
C PHE A 38 -1.92 -10.19 -4.89
N ASP A 39 -1.34 -9.98 -6.07
CA ASP A 39 0.00 -10.42 -6.42
C ASP A 39 0.90 -9.22 -6.71
N ILE A 40 2.21 -9.36 -6.44
CA ILE A 40 3.24 -8.38 -6.78
C ILE A 40 4.26 -9.06 -7.67
N ARG A 41 4.46 -8.53 -8.88
CA ARG A 41 5.44 -9.05 -9.84
C ARG A 41 6.85 -8.58 -9.47
N ARG A 42 7.86 -9.31 -9.92
CA ARG A 42 9.25 -8.87 -9.72
C ARG A 42 9.53 -7.59 -10.51
N GLY A 43 10.19 -6.62 -9.87
CA GLY A 43 10.58 -5.37 -10.50
C GLY A 43 9.44 -4.37 -10.67
N GLU A 44 8.19 -4.69 -10.25
CA GLU A 44 7.09 -3.73 -10.30
C GLU A 44 6.99 -2.86 -9.05
N THR A 45 6.37 -1.71 -9.20
CA THR A 45 5.86 -0.90 -8.10
C THR A 45 4.35 -1.06 -8.00
N LEU A 46 3.87 -1.73 -6.94
CA LEU A 46 2.45 -1.75 -6.60
C LEU A 46 2.12 -0.56 -5.68
N GLY A 47 1.36 0.41 -6.19
CA GLY A 47 0.81 1.51 -5.39
C GLY A 47 -0.35 1.04 -4.54
N LEU A 48 -0.36 1.38 -3.25
CA LEU A 48 -1.45 1.09 -2.32
C LEU A 48 -2.02 2.41 -1.80
N VAL A 49 -3.24 2.74 -2.23
CA VAL A 49 -3.86 4.06 -1.99
C VAL A 49 -5.21 3.96 -1.30
N GLY A 50 -5.66 5.06 -0.72
CA GLY A 50 -6.96 5.19 -0.05
C GLY A 50 -6.92 6.20 1.08
N GLU A 51 -8.09 6.51 1.67
CA GLU A 51 -8.21 7.45 2.79
C GLU A 51 -7.38 7.01 4.00
N SER A 52 -7.01 7.97 4.88
CA SER A 52 -6.28 7.66 6.11
C SER A 52 -7.05 6.65 6.97
N GLY A 53 -6.33 5.69 7.57
CA GLY A 53 -6.94 4.65 8.41
C GLY A 53 -7.60 3.50 7.63
N CYS A 54 -7.56 3.44 6.29
CA CYS A 54 -8.16 2.34 5.52
C CYS A 54 -7.37 1.02 5.55
N GLY A 55 -6.20 0.95 6.22
CA GLY A 55 -5.44 -0.29 6.42
C GLY A 55 -4.14 -0.43 5.62
N LYS A 56 -3.73 0.54 4.80
CA LYS A 56 -2.53 0.50 3.93
C LYS A 56 -1.23 0.15 4.67
N THR A 57 -0.88 0.94 5.69
CA THR A 57 0.29 0.70 6.54
C THR A 57 0.23 -0.69 7.21
N THR A 58 -0.98 -1.14 7.59
CA THR A 58 -1.17 -2.47 8.17
C THR A 58 -0.84 -3.56 7.15
N VAL A 59 -1.27 -3.43 5.89
CA VAL A 59 -0.89 -4.35 4.80
C VAL A 59 0.62 -4.38 4.64
N GLY A 60 1.28 -3.22 4.53
CA GLY A 60 2.75 -3.16 4.42
C GLY A 60 3.48 -3.88 5.56
N ARG A 61 3.02 -3.69 6.80
CA ARG A 61 3.60 -4.36 7.99
C ARG A 61 3.33 -5.86 8.03
N LEU A 62 2.17 -6.30 7.52
CA LEU A 62 1.83 -7.73 7.38
C LEU A 62 2.73 -8.42 6.35
N LEU A 63 2.98 -7.80 5.19
CA LEU A 63 3.87 -8.32 4.16
C LEU A 63 5.27 -8.61 4.69
N LEU A 64 5.79 -7.74 5.56
CA LEU A 64 7.09 -7.89 6.20
C LEU A 64 7.06 -8.77 7.46
N ARG A 65 5.89 -9.30 7.83
CA ARG A 65 5.71 -10.03 9.08
C ARG A 65 6.27 -9.26 10.31
N LEU A 66 6.07 -7.92 10.30
CA LEU A 66 6.28 -7.07 11.47
C LEU A 66 5.10 -7.18 12.46
N ILE A 67 3.94 -7.52 11.94
CA ILE A 67 2.74 -7.90 12.71
C ILE A 67 2.21 -9.24 12.18
N GLU A 68 1.65 -10.05 13.08
CA GLU A 68 1.07 -11.34 12.73
C GLU A 68 -0.31 -11.13 12.09
N PRO A 69 -0.64 -11.80 10.97
CA PRO A 69 -2.00 -11.84 10.43
C PRO A 69 -2.95 -12.58 11.38
N THR A 70 -4.23 -12.25 11.32
CA THR A 70 -5.29 -13.01 12.00
C THR A 70 -5.60 -14.29 11.22
N SER A 71 -5.62 -14.19 9.88
CA SER A 71 -5.75 -15.32 8.96
C SER A 71 -5.27 -14.92 7.56
N GLY A 72 -5.28 -15.85 6.61
CA GLY A 72 -4.81 -15.66 5.25
C GLY A 72 -3.38 -16.13 5.04
N SER A 73 -2.87 -15.95 3.83
CA SER A 73 -1.58 -16.44 3.35
C SER A 73 -0.75 -15.32 2.74
N ILE A 74 0.56 -15.33 3.01
CA ILE A 74 1.55 -14.46 2.38
C ILE A 74 2.70 -15.35 1.92
N LYS A 75 2.83 -15.51 0.60
CA LYS A 75 3.98 -16.19 0.01
C LYS A 75 4.96 -15.16 -0.55
N PHE A 76 6.23 -15.34 -0.23
CA PHE A 76 7.34 -14.57 -0.78
C PHE A 76 8.28 -15.51 -1.50
N ASP A 77 8.48 -15.30 -2.79
CA ASP A 77 9.33 -16.15 -3.63
C ASP A 77 8.96 -17.64 -3.53
N GLY A 78 7.64 -17.94 -3.54
CA GLY A 78 7.08 -19.28 -3.42
C GLY A 78 7.00 -19.84 -2.00
N VAL A 79 7.60 -19.19 -0.99
CA VAL A 79 7.64 -19.66 0.41
C VAL A 79 6.55 -19.01 1.24
N GLU A 80 5.76 -19.82 1.96
CA GLU A 80 4.70 -19.38 2.85
C GLU A 80 5.26 -18.77 4.13
N LEU A 81 5.21 -17.42 4.23
CA LEU A 81 5.78 -16.69 5.37
C LEU A 81 4.93 -16.82 6.65
N THR A 82 3.62 -17.02 6.53
CA THR A 82 2.72 -17.05 7.69
C THR A 82 2.96 -18.26 8.58
N GLN A 83 3.60 -19.31 8.05
CA GLN A 83 3.94 -20.53 8.78
C GLN A 83 5.35 -20.51 9.40
N LEU A 84 6.17 -19.51 9.06
CA LEU A 84 7.55 -19.41 9.56
C LEU A 84 7.58 -18.81 10.97
N ASN A 85 8.44 -19.37 11.83
CA ASN A 85 8.76 -18.79 13.13
C ASN A 85 9.85 -17.70 13.01
N GLY A 86 10.14 -16.99 14.11
CA GLY A 86 11.07 -15.85 14.10
C GLY A 86 12.47 -16.17 13.55
N ALA A 87 13.03 -17.34 13.84
CA ALA A 87 14.37 -17.75 13.35
C ALA A 87 14.34 -18.06 11.85
N SER A 88 13.34 -18.82 11.41
CA SER A 88 13.15 -19.16 9.98
C SER A 88 12.77 -17.98 9.12
N LEU A 89 12.17 -16.93 9.70
CA LEU A 89 11.80 -15.70 9.02
C LEU A 89 12.99 -14.74 8.80
N ARG A 90 14.06 -14.88 9.58
CA ARG A 90 15.22 -13.98 9.54
C ARG A 90 15.89 -13.85 8.16
N PRO A 91 16.11 -14.90 7.37
CA PRO A 91 16.65 -14.80 6.01
C PRO A 91 15.76 -13.98 5.08
N TYR A 92 14.42 -14.12 5.21
CA TYR A 92 13.45 -13.38 4.40
C TYR A 92 13.39 -11.91 4.79
N ARG A 93 13.51 -11.56 6.08
CA ARG A 93 13.59 -10.17 6.54
C ARG A 93 14.78 -9.41 5.95
N ARG A 94 15.88 -10.09 5.61
CA ARG A 94 16.99 -9.49 4.87
C ARG A 94 16.56 -9.08 3.46
N ARG A 95 15.74 -9.91 2.80
CA ARG A 95 15.26 -9.72 1.43
C ARG A 95 14.08 -8.76 1.33
N MET A 96 13.45 -8.44 2.46
CA MET A 96 12.27 -7.57 2.55
C MET A 96 12.56 -6.43 3.52
N GLN A 97 12.56 -5.20 3.05
CA GLN A 97 12.90 -4.03 3.84
C GLN A 97 11.78 -3.00 3.86
N ILE A 98 11.87 -2.01 4.76
CA ILE A 98 10.89 -0.93 4.88
C ILE A 98 11.58 0.44 4.89
N ILE A 99 10.97 1.39 4.19
CA ILE A 99 11.25 2.81 4.31
C ILE A 99 10.05 3.42 5.04
N PHE A 100 10.28 4.00 6.21
CA PHE A 100 9.24 4.52 7.09
C PHE A 100 8.77 5.92 6.69
N GLN A 101 7.55 6.25 7.09
CA GLN A 101 6.90 7.54 6.89
C GLN A 101 7.64 8.70 7.56
N ASP A 102 8.08 8.50 8.81
CA ASP A 102 8.81 9.49 9.58
C ASP A 102 10.31 9.18 9.62
N PRO A 103 11.13 9.92 8.85
CA PRO A 103 12.57 9.73 8.84
C PRO A 103 13.23 10.13 10.17
N TYR A 104 12.59 10.96 11.01
CA TYR A 104 13.08 11.32 12.35
C TYR A 104 12.93 10.16 13.33
N ALA A 105 11.71 9.62 13.44
CA ALA A 105 11.43 8.52 14.35
C ALA A 105 12.11 7.20 13.94
N SER A 106 12.54 7.09 12.67
CA SER A 106 13.16 5.87 12.16
C SER A 106 14.66 5.74 12.46
N LEU A 107 15.33 6.81 12.89
CA LEU A 107 16.77 6.84 13.16
C LEU A 107 17.03 7.13 14.64
N ASP A 108 17.94 6.36 15.27
CA ASP A 108 18.41 6.69 16.62
C ASP A 108 19.24 7.98 16.57
N PRO A 109 18.81 9.07 17.26
CA PRO A 109 19.51 10.34 17.24
C PRO A 109 20.92 10.32 17.84
N ARG A 110 21.27 9.26 18.59
CA ARG A 110 22.55 9.08 19.24
C ARG A 110 23.55 8.25 18.44
N THR A 111 23.12 7.69 17.33
CA THR A 111 23.93 6.82 16.47
C THR A 111 24.34 7.57 15.19
N PRO A 112 25.64 7.61 14.82
CA PRO A 112 26.10 8.16 13.56
C PRO A 112 25.42 7.48 12.38
N ILE A 113 25.16 8.23 11.29
CA ILE A 113 24.38 7.68 10.16
C ILE A 113 25.08 6.51 9.48
N GLY A 114 26.42 6.48 9.42
CA GLY A 114 27.14 5.34 8.87
C GLY A 114 26.90 4.05 9.64
N ASP A 115 26.81 4.12 10.96
CA ASP A 115 26.49 2.98 11.83
C ASP A 115 25.01 2.58 11.71
N SER A 116 24.10 3.55 11.60
CA SER A 116 22.67 3.31 11.37
C SER A 116 22.41 2.60 10.03
N ILE A 117 23.09 3.02 8.96
CA ILE A 117 23.00 2.34 7.64
C ILE A 117 23.57 0.93 7.74
N GLY A 118 24.75 0.76 8.39
CA GLY A 118 25.45 -0.53 8.50
C GLY A 118 24.87 -1.51 9.52
N GLU A 119 23.88 -1.10 10.32
CA GLU A 119 23.34 -1.91 11.41
C GLU A 119 22.77 -3.24 10.93
N GLY A 120 22.02 -3.24 9.81
CA GLY A 120 21.48 -4.46 9.23
C GLY A 120 22.57 -5.47 8.87
N LEU A 121 23.72 -5.02 8.35
CA LEU A 121 24.85 -5.89 8.05
C LEU A 121 25.41 -6.56 9.33
N ARG A 122 25.45 -5.83 10.44
CA ARG A 122 25.90 -6.39 11.75
C ARG A 122 24.92 -7.43 12.28
N ILE A 123 23.65 -7.11 12.26
CA ILE A 123 22.57 -7.99 12.74
C ILE A 123 22.55 -9.31 11.96
N HIS A 124 22.74 -9.27 10.64
CA HIS A 124 22.74 -10.44 9.79
C HIS A 124 24.12 -11.12 9.68
N GLY A 125 25.16 -10.61 10.34
CA GLY A 125 26.50 -11.20 10.31
C GLY A 125 27.19 -11.13 8.94
N LEU A 126 26.87 -10.11 8.12
CA LEU A 126 27.37 -9.97 6.76
C LEU A 126 28.67 -9.18 6.70
N GLY A 127 29.72 -9.77 6.14
CA GLY A 127 31.02 -9.14 5.90
C GLY A 127 31.82 -8.80 7.16
N THR A 128 33.07 -8.42 6.96
CA THR A 128 34.00 -7.91 7.99
C THR A 128 33.78 -6.41 8.23
N GLY A 129 34.45 -5.85 9.23
CA GLY A 129 34.34 -4.40 9.52
C GLY A 129 34.72 -3.50 8.34
N PRO A 130 35.84 -3.73 7.63
CA PRO A 130 36.20 -2.98 6.43
C PRO A 130 35.19 -3.14 5.28
N GLU A 131 34.72 -4.35 4.98
CA GLU A 131 33.74 -4.62 3.94
C GLU A 131 32.39 -3.93 4.22
N ARG A 132 31.94 -3.92 5.48
CA ARG A 132 30.71 -3.20 5.88
C ARG A 132 30.85 -1.71 5.64
N ARG A 133 31.98 -1.11 6.02
CA ARG A 133 32.22 0.33 5.79
C ARG A 133 32.20 0.67 4.29
N GLU A 134 32.80 -0.17 3.47
CA GLU A 134 32.81 0.02 2.00
C GLU A 134 31.39 -0.08 1.43
N LYS A 135 30.61 -1.07 1.87
CA LYS A 135 29.21 -1.23 1.45
C LYS A 135 28.35 -0.05 1.88
N VAL A 136 28.51 0.44 3.11
CA VAL A 136 27.83 1.65 3.59
C VAL A 136 28.21 2.85 2.73
N ARG A 137 29.49 3.06 2.43
CA ARG A 137 29.96 4.15 1.56
C ARG A 137 29.29 4.09 0.19
N ARG A 138 29.27 2.91 -0.45
CA ARG A 138 28.62 2.69 -1.74
C ARG A 138 27.11 3.02 -1.67
N MET A 139 26.40 2.63 -0.61
CA MET A 139 24.98 2.96 -0.47
C MET A 139 24.76 4.46 -0.25
N MET A 140 25.63 5.14 0.49
CA MET A 140 25.59 6.58 0.64
C MET A 140 25.78 7.31 -0.69
N ASP A 141 26.75 6.88 -1.50
CA ASP A 141 26.99 7.45 -2.83
C ASP A 141 25.76 7.27 -3.74
N LEU A 142 25.13 6.08 -3.75
CA LEU A 142 23.93 5.79 -4.54
C LEU A 142 22.74 6.72 -4.20
N VAL A 143 22.61 7.13 -2.95
CA VAL A 143 21.53 8.05 -2.54
C VAL A 143 21.96 9.53 -2.55
N GLY A 144 23.17 9.84 -3.03
CA GLY A 144 23.69 11.20 -3.13
C GLY A 144 24.10 11.82 -1.80
N LEU A 145 24.60 11.00 -0.85
CA LEU A 145 25.19 11.44 0.41
C LEU A 145 26.72 11.42 0.31
N MET A 146 27.38 12.45 0.86
CA MET A 146 28.84 12.52 0.84
C MET A 146 29.49 11.59 1.86
N PRO A 147 30.67 10.99 1.58
CA PRO A 147 31.34 10.04 2.49
C PRO A 147 31.60 10.60 3.90
N TYR A 148 31.92 11.88 4.03
CA TYR A 148 32.17 12.51 5.35
C TYR A 148 30.92 12.61 6.22
N HIS A 149 29.71 12.49 5.64
CA HIS A 149 28.45 12.44 6.37
C HIS A 149 28.34 11.22 7.28
N ALA A 150 29.06 10.13 7.00
CA ALA A 150 28.99 8.86 7.77
C ALA A 150 29.19 9.03 9.28
N ARG A 151 29.97 10.04 9.70
CA ARG A 151 30.28 10.32 11.10
C ARG A 151 29.31 11.31 11.77
N ARG A 152 28.39 11.90 11.00
CA ARG A 152 27.41 12.86 11.51
C ARG A 152 26.19 12.17 12.09
N TYR A 153 25.45 12.89 12.90
CA TYR A 153 24.24 12.41 13.57
C TYR A 153 22.96 12.84 12.81
N PRO A 154 21.85 12.12 12.96
CA PRO A 154 20.60 12.42 12.25
C PRO A 154 20.10 13.85 12.37
N HIS A 155 20.28 14.50 13.51
CA HIS A 155 19.82 15.87 13.77
C HIS A 155 20.58 16.95 12.94
N GLU A 156 21.74 16.60 12.35
CA GLU A 156 22.53 17.50 11.51
C GLU A 156 22.07 17.52 10.04
N PHE A 157 21.00 16.78 9.70
CA PHE A 157 20.52 16.61 8.33
C PHE A 157 19.11 17.19 8.13
N SER A 158 18.84 17.68 6.90
CA SER A 158 17.48 18.06 6.48
C SER A 158 16.55 16.83 6.39
N GLY A 159 15.23 17.07 6.34
CA GLY A 159 14.23 15.99 6.20
C GLY A 159 14.49 15.10 4.98
N GLY A 160 14.76 15.71 3.82
CA GLY A 160 15.08 14.96 2.59
C GLY A 160 16.39 14.17 2.68
N GLN A 161 17.41 14.70 3.34
CA GLN A 161 18.66 13.97 3.59
C GLN A 161 18.43 12.78 4.54
N ARG A 162 17.62 12.94 5.59
CA ARG A 162 17.25 11.82 6.48
C ARG A 162 16.47 10.74 5.74
N GLN A 163 15.60 11.13 4.82
CA GLN A 163 14.90 10.16 3.97
C GLN A 163 15.89 9.38 3.11
N ARG A 164 16.88 10.03 2.51
CA ARG A 164 17.97 9.37 1.78
C ARG A 164 18.79 8.41 2.66
N ILE A 165 19.02 8.75 3.93
CA ILE A 165 19.65 7.85 4.90
C ILE A 165 18.78 6.61 5.16
N GLY A 166 17.45 6.79 5.33
CA GLY A 166 16.50 5.69 5.47
C GLY A 166 16.47 4.77 4.25
N ILE A 167 16.54 5.35 3.05
CA ILE A 167 16.66 4.58 1.78
C ILE A 167 17.98 3.79 1.76
N ALA A 168 19.12 4.41 2.06
CA ALA A 168 20.42 3.73 2.11
C ALA A 168 20.44 2.58 3.12
N ARG A 169 19.79 2.76 4.29
CA ARG A 169 19.64 1.72 5.31
C ARG A 169 18.83 0.52 4.81
N ALA A 170 17.76 0.76 4.06
CA ALA A 170 16.99 -0.32 3.47
C ALA A 170 17.78 -1.06 2.37
N LEU A 171 18.52 -0.33 1.54
CA LEU A 171 19.26 -0.88 0.41
C LEU A 171 20.51 -1.67 0.80
N VAL A 172 21.14 -1.39 1.95
CA VAL A 172 22.42 -1.99 2.33
C VAL A 172 22.38 -3.51 2.44
N LEU A 173 21.19 -4.08 2.64
CA LEU A 173 20.95 -5.53 2.70
C LEU A 173 20.68 -6.14 1.32
N GLU A 174 20.62 -5.33 0.24
CA GLU A 174 20.31 -5.76 -1.13
C GLU A 174 18.97 -6.53 -1.18
N PRO A 175 17.86 -5.88 -0.80
CA PRO A 175 16.56 -6.53 -0.73
C PRO A 175 15.95 -6.75 -2.12
N ASP A 176 15.05 -7.74 -2.23
CA ASP A 176 14.20 -7.94 -3.41
C ASP A 176 12.92 -7.10 -3.35
N LEU A 177 12.42 -6.84 -2.14
CA LEU A 177 11.20 -6.09 -1.86
C LEU A 177 11.44 -4.96 -0.87
N ILE A 178 10.93 -3.77 -1.17
CA ILE A 178 10.89 -2.65 -0.23
C ILE A 178 9.45 -2.15 -0.10
N VAL A 179 8.94 -2.12 1.13
CA VAL A 179 7.70 -1.42 1.47
C VAL A 179 8.03 0.03 1.76
N CYS A 180 7.52 0.94 0.97
CA CYS A 180 7.64 2.38 1.15
C CYS A 180 6.36 2.89 1.84
N ASP A 181 6.38 3.04 3.16
CA ASP A 181 5.22 3.47 3.95
C ASP A 181 5.19 5.01 4.01
N GLU A 182 4.42 5.64 3.11
CA GLU A 182 4.30 7.10 2.93
C GLU A 182 5.65 7.86 2.90
N PRO A 183 6.64 7.45 2.09
CA PRO A 183 8.03 7.87 2.22
C PRO A 183 8.30 9.34 1.90
N VAL A 184 7.29 10.06 1.40
CA VAL A 184 7.42 11.47 1.00
C VAL A 184 6.39 12.40 1.66
N SER A 185 5.50 11.88 2.50
CA SER A 185 4.37 12.65 3.06
C SER A 185 4.78 13.81 3.97
N ALA A 186 5.94 13.72 4.62
CA ALA A 186 6.49 14.73 5.54
C ALA A 186 7.49 15.70 4.87
N LEU A 187 7.61 15.66 3.53
CA LEU A 187 8.60 16.43 2.78
C LEU A 187 7.93 17.53 1.93
N ASP A 188 8.66 18.62 1.65
CA ASP A 188 8.25 19.65 0.70
C ASP A 188 8.11 19.09 -0.72
N VAL A 189 7.23 19.66 -1.54
CA VAL A 189 6.91 19.20 -2.90
C VAL A 189 8.15 19.00 -3.78
N SER A 190 9.12 19.92 -3.73
CA SER A 190 10.36 19.83 -4.50
C SER A 190 11.24 18.66 -4.04
N ILE A 191 11.31 18.43 -2.75
CA ILE A 191 12.08 17.32 -2.14
C ILE A 191 11.35 15.98 -2.38
N GLN A 192 10.01 15.96 -2.34
CA GLN A 192 9.22 14.78 -2.73
C GLN A 192 9.60 14.32 -4.14
N ALA A 193 9.60 15.22 -5.13
CA ALA A 193 9.96 14.89 -6.50
C ALA A 193 11.37 14.30 -6.62
N GLN A 194 12.35 14.85 -5.88
CA GLN A 194 13.71 14.31 -5.86
C GLN A 194 13.80 12.90 -5.28
N VAL A 195 13.05 12.62 -4.18
CA VAL A 195 13.02 11.29 -3.56
C VAL A 195 12.32 10.28 -4.46
N LEU A 196 11.22 10.66 -5.11
CA LEU A 196 10.52 9.79 -6.07
C LEU A 196 11.40 9.44 -7.27
N ASN A 197 12.10 10.43 -7.84
CA ASN A 197 13.03 10.19 -8.94
C ASN A 197 14.19 9.26 -8.52
N LEU A 198 14.70 9.44 -7.29
CA LEU A 198 15.73 8.56 -6.73
C LEU A 198 15.20 7.12 -6.60
N LEU A 199 13.99 6.92 -6.06
CA LEU A 199 13.40 5.58 -5.94
C LEU A 199 13.19 4.92 -7.31
N ASN A 200 12.70 5.67 -8.31
CA ASN A 200 12.56 5.18 -9.68
C ASN A 200 13.91 4.81 -10.33
N GLN A 201 14.96 5.59 -10.08
CA GLN A 201 16.31 5.29 -10.55
C GLN A 201 16.82 3.99 -9.91
N LEU A 202 16.76 3.89 -8.59
CA LEU A 202 17.20 2.72 -7.83
C LEU A 202 16.44 1.45 -8.23
N GLN A 203 15.13 1.54 -8.51
CA GLN A 203 14.34 0.42 -9.00
C GLN A 203 14.90 -0.13 -10.31
N ARG A 204 15.18 0.76 -11.28
CA ARG A 204 15.71 0.36 -12.59
C ARG A 204 17.13 -0.19 -12.52
N GLU A 205 17.98 0.42 -11.71
CA GLU A 205 19.38 0.04 -11.59
C GLU A 205 19.57 -1.27 -10.81
N LEU A 206 18.75 -1.50 -9.78
CA LEU A 206 18.90 -2.62 -8.86
C LEU A 206 17.83 -3.71 -9.04
N GLY A 207 16.85 -3.51 -9.93
CA GLY A 207 15.76 -4.47 -10.16
C GLY A 207 14.82 -4.63 -8.97
N LEU A 208 14.62 -3.56 -8.18
CA LEU A 208 13.86 -3.60 -6.94
C LEU A 208 12.35 -3.71 -7.20
N THR A 209 11.67 -4.42 -6.31
CA THR A 209 10.21 -4.45 -6.25
C THR A 209 9.72 -3.55 -5.12
N TYR A 210 8.71 -2.71 -5.37
CA TYR A 210 8.16 -1.82 -4.36
C TYR A 210 6.69 -2.11 -4.05
N VAL A 211 6.32 -1.96 -2.77
CA VAL A 211 4.96 -1.66 -2.34
C VAL A 211 4.95 -0.21 -1.86
N PHE A 212 4.32 0.66 -2.62
CA PHE A 212 4.32 2.09 -2.36
C PHE A 212 3.01 2.54 -1.74
N VAL A 213 3.00 2.75 -0.43
CA VAL A 213 1.84 3.25 0.31
C VAL A 213 1.80 4.76 0.24
N ALA A 214 0.68 5.32 -0.21
CA ALA A 214 0.46 6.77 -0.21
C ALA A 214 -1.03 7.11 -0.04
N HIS A 215 -1.30 8.34 0.38
CA HIS A 215 -2.64 8.92 0.36
C HIS A 215 -2.83 9.91 -0.81
N ASN A 216 -1.75 10.30 -1.48
CA ASN A 216 -1.78 11.23 -2.61
C ASN A 216 -1.71 10.46 -3.94
N MET A 217 -2.80 10.54 -4.72
CA MET A 217 -2.93 9.85 -6.00
C MET A 217 -1.91 10.35 -7.04
N GLY A 218 -1.57 11.65 -7.06
CA GLY A 218 -0.57 12.18 -7.99
C GLY A 218 0.83 11.62 -7.77
N VAL A 219 1.19 11.33 -6.52
CA VAL A 219 2.46 10.64 -6.19
C VAL A 219 2.46 9.22 -6.74
N VAL A 220 1.34 8.51 -6.56
CA VAL A 220 1.19 7.12 -7.01
C VAL A 220 1.18 7.02 -8.53
N GLU A 221 0.53 7.96 -9.21
CA GLU A 221 0.56 8.08 -10.68
C GLU A 221 1.99 8.13 -11.23
N HIS A 222 2.88 8.82 -10.52
CA HIS A 222 4.26 9.01 -10.96
C HIS A 222 5.14 7.77 -10.78
N ILE A 223 4.93 6.98 -9.72
CA ILE A 223 5.86 5.91 -9.34
C ILE A 223 5.34 4.48 -9.59
N SER A 224 4.02 4.29 -9.68
CA SER A 224 3.44 2.94 -9.70
C SER A 224 3.27 2.39 -11.10
N ASP A 225 3.38 1.06 -11.24
CA ASP A 225 3.00 0.31 -12.44
C ASP A 225 1.54 -0.13 -12.34
N ARG A 226 1.15 -0.68 -11.18
CA ARG A 226 -0.23 -1.04 -10.84
C ARG A 226 -0.64 -0.36 -9.54
N VAL A 227 -1.93 -0.15 -9.37
CA VAL A 227 -2.47 0.53 -8.19
C VAL A 227 -3.63 -0.26 -7.60
N ALA A 228 -3.56 -0.53 -6.30
CA ALA A 228 -4.64 -1.09 -5.51
C ALA A 228 -5.26 0.02 -4.63
N VAL A 229 -6.54 0.27 -4.83
CA VAL A 229 -7.33 1.25 -4.07
C VAL A 229 -7.99 0.55 -2.90
N MET A 230 -7.68 0.96 -1.68
CA MET A 230 -8.23 0.39 -0.45
C MET A 230 -9.29 1.27 0.19
N TYR A 231 -10.36 0.65 0.64
CA TYR A 231 -11.40 1.29 1.46
C TYR A 231 -11.78 0.40 2.65
N LEU A 232 -11.67 0.94 3.87
CA LEU A 232 -12.03 0.24 5.13
C LEU A 232 -11.54 -1.22 5.18
N GLY A 233 -10.25 -1.45 4.92
CA GLY A 233 -9.61 -2.76 5.05
C GLY A 233 -9.80 -3.70 3.87
N ARG A 234 -10.43 -3.27 2.78
CA ARG A 234 -10.65 -4.10 1.56
C ARG A 234 -10.12 -3.41 0.32
N ILE A 235 -9.78 -4.18 -0.71
CA ILE A 235 -9.50 -3.64 -2.04
C ILE A 235 -10.84 -3.34 -2.71
N ALA A 236 -11.00 -2.09 -3.16
CA ALA A 236 -12.14 -1.64 -3.94
C ALA A 236 -11.89 -1.79 -5.45
N GLU A 237 -10.65 -1.52 -5.87
CA GLU A 237 -10.24 -1.58 -7.26
C GLU A 237 -8.73 -1.82 -7.37
N LEU A 238 -8.30 -2.62 -8.34
CA LEU A 238 -6.90 -2.89 -8.65
C LEU A 238 -6.74 -2.92 -10.17
N ALA A 239 -5.83 -2.11 -10.69
CA ALA A 239 -5.60 -2.03 -12.13
C ALA A 239 -4.19 -1.55 -12.46
N ASP A 240 -3.79 -1.68 -13.71
CA ASP A 240 -2.65 -0.97 -14.23
C ASP A 240 -2.85 0.54 -14.07
N ARG A 241 -1.77 1.27 -13.80
CA ARG A 241 -1.82 2.73 -13.56
C ARG A 241 -2.59 3.46 -14.65
N ARG A 242 -2.32 3.16 -15.93
CA ARG A 242 -2.98 3.86 -17.05
C ARG A 242 -4.49 3.67 -17.01
N ASP A 243 -4.94 2.45 -16.80
CA ASP A 243 -6.35 2.11 -16.78
C ASP A 243 -7.04 2.76 -15.57
N LEU A 244 -6.44 2.68 -14.39
CA LEU A 244 -7.00 3.29 -13.19
C LEU A 244 -7.15 4.81 -13.30
N PHE A 245 -6.18 5.52 -13.94
CA PHE A 245 -6.24 6.97 -14.06
C PHE A 245 -7.14 7.46 -15.21
N HIS A 246 -7.47 6.60 -16.17
CA HIS A 246 -8.34 6.93 -17.31
C HIS A 246 -9.75 6.33 -17.21
N GLN A 247 -9.90 5.13 -16.63
CA GLN A 247 -11.15 4.36 -16.58
C GLN A 247 -11.39 3.81 -15.18
N GLN A 248 -11.77 4.68 -14.24
CA GLN A 248 -12.11 4.26 -12.90
C GLN A 248 -13.45 3.54 -12.89
N GLU A 249 -13.48 2.30 -12.42
CA GLU A 249 -14.69 1.49 -12.38
C GLU A 249 -15.40 1.57 -11.01
N HIS A 250 -14.67 1.59 -9.91
CA HIS A 250 -15.29 1.69 -8.60
C HIS A 250 -15.68 3.14 -8.25
N PRO A 251 -16.92 3.40 -7.78
CA PRO A 251 -17.38 4.75 -7.45
C PRO A 251 -16.52 5.49 -6.42
N TYR A 252 -15.86 4.76 -5.50
CA TYR A 252 -14.90 5.34 -4.57
C TYR A 252 -13.64 5.84 -5.28
N THR A 253 -13.11 5.09 -6.23
CA THR A 253 -11.94 5.49 -7.03
C THR A 253 -12.26 6.72 -7.87
N GLN A 254 -13.46 6.79 -8.46
CA GLN A 254 -13.94 7.97 -9.19
C GLN A 254 -13.95 9.21 -8.30
N ALA A 255 -14.44 9.07 -7.06
CA ALA A 255 -14.45 10.17 -6.10
C ALA A 255 -13.02 10.62 -5.72
N LEU A 256 -12.10 9.68 -5.45
CA LEU A 256 -10.70 10.00 -5.14
C LEU A 256 -10.02 10.72 -6.32
N MET A 257 -10.21 10.23 -7.55
CA MET A 257 -9.63 10.81 -8.76
C MET A 257 -10.20 12.21 -9.06
N SER A 258 -11.47 12.44 -8.76
CA SER A 258 -12.11 13.76 -8.91
C SER A 258 -11.53 14.83 -8.00
N ALA A 259 -10.87 14.43 -6.92
CA ALA A 259 -10.26 15.32 -5.93
C ALA A 259 -8.82 15.74 -6.30
N ILE A 260 -8.20 15.12 -7.32
CA ILE A 260 -6.85 15.46 -7.77
C ILE A 260 -6.90 16.84 -8.44
N PRO A 261 -6.08 17.82 -8.01
CA PRO A 261 -5.99 19.12 -8.69
C PRO A 261 -5.42 18.95 -10.10
N ILE A 262 -6.11 19.52 -11.08
CA ILE A 262 -5.58 19.59 -12.46
C ILE A 262 -4.77 20.88 -12.59
N PRO A 263 -3.54 20.84 -13.15
CA PRO A 263 -2.72 22.04 -13.33
C PRO A 263 -3.27 23.02 -14.36
N ASN A 264 -4.38 22.70 -15.05
CA ASN A 264 -5.02 23.55 -16.04
C ASN A 264 -6.26 24.23 -15.45
N PRO A 265 -6.26 25.56 -15.23
CA PRO A 265 -7.39 26.30 -14.65
C PRO A 265 -8.64 26.35 -15.55
N GLU A 266 -8.50 26.05 -16.84
CA GLU A 266 -9.62 26.02 -17.80
C GLU A 266 -10.42 24.72 -17.71
N LEU A 267 -9.81 23.65 -17.24
CA LEU A 267 -10.44 22.32 -17.09
C LEU A 267 -11.07 22.21 -15.69
N ARG A 268 -12.33 22.58 -15.55
CA ARG A 268 -13.10 22.35 -14.32
C ARG A 268 -13.63 20.90 -14.32
N ARG A 269 -12.95 19.96 -13.63
CA ARG A 269 -13.58 18.68 -13.27
C ARG A 269 -14.71 18.94 -12.26
N GLN A 270 -15.86 18.33 -12.49
CA GLN A 270 -16.90 18.27 -11.47
C GLN A 270 -16.39 17.38 -10.33
N ARG A 271 -16.04 18.03 -9.21
CA ARG A 271 -15.58 17.31 -8.02
C ARG A 271 -16.72 16.49 -7.44
N VAL A 272 -16.50 15.20 -7.31
CA VAL A 272 -17.39 14.26 -6.63
C VAL A 272 -17.23 14.43 -5.11
N ILE A 273 -18.20 15.10 -4.46
CA ILE A 273 -18.17 15.30 -3.01
C ILE A 273 -18.80 14.09 -2.34
N LEU A 274 -17.98 13.32 -1.61
CA LEU A 274 -18.48 12.22 -0.80
C LEU A 274 -19.24 12.78 0.41
N LYS A 275 -20.50 12.37 0.54
CA LYS A 275 -21.35 12.76 1.68
C LYS A 275 -21.09 11.85 2.89
N GLY A 276 -21.09 12.45 4.08
CA GLY A 276 -20.90 11.74 5.35
C GLY A 276 -19.43 11.40 5.66
N ASP A 277 -19.21 11.06 6.92
CA ASP A 277 -17.89 10.68 7.44
C ASP A 277 -17.50 9.26 7.03
N VAL A 278 -16.19 8.95 7.14
CA VAL A 278 -15.69 7.58 6.97
C VAL A 278 -16.24 6.72 8.11
N PRO A 279 -16.95 5.62 7.81
CA PRO A 279 -17.46 4.75 8.85
C PRO A 279 -16.34 4.15 9.72
N SER A 280 -16.68 3.81 10.97
CA SER A 280 -15.72 3.23 11.90
C SER A 280 -15.28 1.83 11.46
N PRO A 281 -13.96 1.53 11.45
CA PRO A 281 -13.45 0.19 11.17
C PRO A 281 -13.77 -0.83 12.29
N VAL A 282 -14.30 -0.37 13.43
CA VAL A 282 -14.78 -1.25 14.52
C VAL A 282 -16.12 -1.88 14.15
N ASN A 283 -17.00 -1.07 13.55
CA ASN A 283 -18.33 -1.50 13.10
C ASN A 283 -18.50 -1.08 11.63
N PRO A 284 -17.80 -1.73 10.70
CA PRO A 284 -17.90 -1.38 9.29
C PRO A 284 -19.32 -1.69 8.75
N PRO A 285 -19.79 -0.94 7.75
CA PRO A 285 -21.06 -1.23 7.10
C PRO A 285 -21.13 -2.65 6.57
N SER A 286 -22.30 -3.28 6.65
CA SER A 286 -22.58 -4.60 6.05
C SER A 286 -22.49 -4.53 4.52
N GLY A 287 -22.27 -5.66 3.87
CA GLY A 287 -22.16 -5.73 2.41
C GLY A 287 -20.97 -4.93 1.85
N CYS A 288 -21.20 -4.14 0.81
CA CYS A 288 -20.21 -3.20 0.26
C CYS A 288 -19.91 -2.10 1.29
N ARG A 289 -18.68 -2.04 1.80
CA ARG A 289 -18.31 -1.05 2.85
C ARG A 289 -18.47 0.41 2.41
N PHE A 290 -18.47 0.66 1.10
CA PHE A 290 -18.64 2.00 0.54
C PHE A 290 -20.12 2.38 0.33
N HIS A 291 -21.08 1.45 0.47
CA HIS A 291 -22.49 1.69 0.13
C HIS A 291 -23.13 2.91 0.79
N PRO A 292 -22.81 3.33 2.05
CA PRO A 292 -23.41 4.50 2.64
C PRO A 292 -23.01 5.84 1.99
N ARG A 293 -21.82 5.86 1.33
CA ARG A 293 -21.26 7.04 0.67
C ARG A 293 -21.30 6.95 -0.86
N CYS A 294 -21.85 5.85 -1.40
CA CYS A 294 -21.81 5.52 -2.81
C CYS A 294 -22.84 6.32 -3.62
N GLN A 295 -22.36 7.13 -4.57
CA GLN A 295 -23.24 7.92 -5.45
C GLN A 295 -23.95 7.03 -6.48
N LEU A 296 -23.26 6.01 -7.03
CA LEU A 296 -23.88 5.07 -7.96
C LEU A 296 -25.09 4.37 -7.31
N ARG A 297 -24.97 3.97 -6.03
CA ARG A 297 -26.11 3.40 -5.30
C ARG A 297 -27.28 4.38 -5.19
N GLN A 298 -27.00 5.67 -4.98
CA GLN A 298 -28.06 6.70 -4.94
C GLN A 298 -28.72 6.88 -6.32
N GLN A 299 -27.96 6.86 -7.40
CA GLN A 299 -28.46 6.94 -8.79
C GLN A 299 -29.32 5.75 -9.19
N LEU A 300 -29.07 4.58 -8.60
CA LEU A 300 -29.79 3.33 -8.86
C LEU A 300 -30.91 3.06 -7.82
N ASP A 301 -31.46 4.10 -7.17
CA ASP A 301 -32.55 4.01 -6.20
C ASP A 301 -32.28 3.09 -4.99
N GLY A 302 -31.01 3.00 -4.57
CA GLY A 302 -30.61 2.33 -3.35
C GLY A 302 -30.68 0.81 -3.33
N PRO A 303 -30.12 0.08 -4.32
CA PRO A 303 -30.25 -1.37 -4.37
C PRO A 303 -29.84 -2.08 -3.09
N ALA A 304 -30.67 -3.01 -2.62
CA ALA A 304 -30.51 -3.70 -1.35
C ALA A 304 -29.24 -4.56 -1.31
N ILE A 305 -28.82 -5.12 -2.45
CA ILE A 305 -27.64 -5.96 -2.58
C ILE A 305 -26.36 -5.30 -2.03
N CYS A 306 -26.23 -3.96 -2.21
CA CYS A 306 -25.09 -3.21 -1.70
C CYS A 306 -24.95 -3.26 -0.17
N ALA A 307 -26.06 -3.38 0.56
CA ALA A 307 -26.05 -3.49 2.02
C ALA A 307 -26.08 -4.93 2.52
N GLN A 308 -26.50 -5.88 1.69
CA GLN A 308 -26.72 -7.27 2.08
C GLN A 308 -25.52 -8.17 1.79
N ALA A 309 -24.84 -7.94 0.67
CA ALA A 309 -23.74 -8.80 0.23
C ALA A 309 -22.45 -8.02 -0.01
N VAL A 310 -21.32 -8.65 0.29
CA VAL A 310 -19.99 -8.13 -0.03
C VAL A 310 -19.73 -8.36 -1.52
N PRO A 311 -19.40 -7.32 -2.31
CA PRO A 311 -19.04 -7.51 -3.70
C PRO A 311 -17.71 -8.28 -3.79
N PRO A 312 -17.63 -9.34 -4.62
CA PRO A 312 -16.36 -9.96 -4.91
C PRO A 312 -15.47 -8.99 -5.72
N LEU A 313 -14.15 -9.13 -5.57
CA LEU A 313 -13.21 -8.47 -6.46
C LEU A 313 -13.16 -9.30 -7.75
N ILE A 314 -13.70 -8.78 -8.84
CA ILE A 314 -13.82 -9.48 -10.14
C ILE A 314 -12.96 -8.80 -11.19
N GLU A 315 -12.37 -9.59 -12.08
CA GLU A 315 -11.62 -9.09 -13.23
C GLU A 315 -12.60 -8.63 -14.34
N LEU A 316 -12.40 -7.40 -14.79
CA LEU A 316 -13.19 -6.79 -15.86
C LEU A 316 -12.55 -6.96 -17.25
N GLY A 317 -11.28 -7.36 -17.30
CA GLY A 317 -10.43 -7.53 -18.47
C GLY A 317 -9.12 -6.78 -18.33
N GLY A 318 -8.04 -7.30 -18.94
CA GLY A 318 -6.72 -6.65 -18.94
C GLY A 318 -6.03 -6.56 -17.57
N GLY A 319 -6.45 -7.36 -16.59
CA GLY A 319 -5.93 -7.30 -15.22
C GLY A 319 -6.56 -6.17 -14.38
N HIS A 320 -7.67 -5.57 -14.86
CA HIS A 320 -8.44 -4.58 -14.11
C HIS A 320 -9.50 -5.28 -13.25
N GLU A 321 -9.36 -5.19 -11.94
CA GLU A 321 -10.24 -5.82 -10.96
C GLU A 321 -11.05 -4.76 -10.19
N CYS A 322 -12.36 -5.02 -9.98
CA CYS A 322 -13.26 -4.09 -9.28
C CYS A 322 -14.20 -4.84 -8.32
N ALA A 323 -14.38 -4.32 -7.10
CA ALA A 323 -15.28 -4.86 -6.10
C ALA A 323 -16.61 -4.09 -6.07
N CYS A 324 -17.39 -4.16 -7.14
CA CYS A 324 -18.68 -3.50 -7.25
C CYS A 324 -19.74 -4.43 -7.87
N HIS A 325 -20.94 -4.53 -7.27
CA HIS A 325 -22.04 -5.35 -7.79
C HIS A 325 -22.54 -4.91 -9.17
N PHE A 326 -22.29 -3.65 -9.55
CA PHE A 326 -22.73 -3.04 -10.81
C PHE A 326 -21.59 -2.84 -11.80
N ARG A 327 -20.59 -3.71 -11.73
CA ARG A 327 -19.51 -3.84 -12.72
C ARG A 327 -19.37 -5.31 -13.10
N GLN A 328 -19.28 -5.57 -14.40
CA GLN A 328 -19.17 -6.93 -14.95
C GLN A 328 -18.29 -6.91 -16.20
N PRO A 329 -17.60 -8.00 -16.52
CA PRO A 329 -16.92 -8.16 -17.80
C PRO A 329 -17.91 -7.97 -18.95
N GLY A 330 -17.45 -7.36 -20.05
CA GLY A 330 -18.29 -7.16 -21.26
C GLY A 330 -18.99 -5.81 -21.33
N GLY A 331 -18.75 -4.89 -20.39
CA GLY A 331 -19.11 -3.47 -20.52
C GLY A 331 -20.60 -3.14 -20.36
N ALA A 332 -21.39 -4.04 -19.76
CA ALA A 332 -22.78 -3.72 -19.39
C ALA A 332 -22.85 -2.51 -18.47
N THR A 333 -23.80 -1.61 -18.72
CA THR A 333 -23.99 -0.42 -17.88
C THR A 333 -24.53 -0.79 -16.49
N PRO A 334 -24.24 0.01 -15.44
CA PRO A 334 -24.79 -0.24 -14.10
C PRO A 334 -26.31 -0.37 -14.08
N GLU A 335 -27.02 0.42 -14.92
CA GLU A 335 -28.45 0.42 -15.06
C GLU A 335 -28.97 -0.89 -15.69
N GLU A 336 -28.28 -1.43 -16.69
CA GLU A 336 -28.59 -2.73 -17.29
C GLU A 336 -28.42 -3.87 -16.29
N ILE A 337 -27.31 -3.84 -15.54
CA ILE A 337 -27.04 -4.83 -14.48
C ILE A 337 -28.12 -4.74 -13.39
N ALA A 338 -28.48 -3.53 -12.94
CA ALA A 338 -29.51 -3.33 -11.94
C ALA A 338 -30.87 -3.87 -12.37
N ARG A 339 -31.27 -3.66 -13.64
CA ARG A 339 -32.49 -4.19 -14.21
C ARG A 339 -32.49 -5.72 -14.25
N SER A 340 -31.37 -6.33 -14.67
CA SER A 340 -31.26 -7.80 -14.73
C SER A 340 -31.38 -8.43 -13.33
N MET A 341 -30.77 -7.82 -12.31
CA MET A 341 -30.86 -8.28 -10.92
C MET A 341 -32.29 -8.15 -10.36
N SER A 342 -33.03 -7.08 -10.73
CA SER A 342 -34.43 -6.89 -10.31
C SER A 342 -35.37 -7.90 -11.00
N ALA A 343 -35.08 -8.29 -12.23
CA ALA A 343 -35.90 -9.28 -12.97
C ALA A 343 -35.76 -10.70 -12.42
N VAL A 344 -34.60 -11.07 -11.87
CA VAL A 344 -34.38 -12.42 -11.27
C VAL A 344 -35.02 -12.55 -9.87
N GLY A 345 -35.33 -11.44 -9.21
CA GLY A 345 -35.88 -11.38 -7.86
C GLY A 345 -37.41 -11.51 -7.73
N THR A 346 -38.16 -11.78 -8.82
CA THR A 346 -39.60 -12.04 -8.75
C THR A 346 -39.87 -13.56 -8.87
N PRO A 347 -39.94 -14.33 -7.76
CA PRO A 347 -40.53 -15.66 -7.85
C PRO A 347 -42.00 -15.47 -8.27
N GLY A 348 -42.39 -16.11 -9.35
CA GLY A 348 -43.76 -16.10 -9.84
C GLY A 348 -44.74 -16.38 -8.69
N ARG A 349 -45.79 -15.59 -8.64
CA ARG A 349 -46.97 -15.83 -7.77
C ARG A 349 -47.67 -17.11 -8.16
#